data_00bbd7010f91021168921dea45d032a3
#
_entry.id   00bbd7010f91021168921dea45d032a3
#
_cell.length_a   1.000
_cell.length_b   1.000
_cell.length_c   1.000
_cell.angle_alpha   90.00
_cell.angle_beta   90.00
_cell.angle_gamma   90.00
#
_symmetry.space_group_name_H-M   'P 1'
#
loop_
_entity.id
_entity.type
_entity.pdbx_description
1 polymer ?
#
loop_
_entity_poly.entity_id
_entity_poly.type
_entity_poly.pdbx_seq_one_letter_code
_entity_poly.pdbx_strand_id
1 'polypeptide(L)'
;MKKGFSLPLWVTGAAKSAIKKLIGLPFEDYELIKIPKEKNLIKIKVHSAGLINQESQALGISFVDSGLDLDLTQNLEIWTIASLEKTYKRSNRRLDRINIIPGYGVGIDQKTSKICISDFSQQLLVENLLNIIPEGYTLNLEIVFPNGKFLAERTSNKSFGIVEGLSIIGTSAETFASASPDQLKNAKAQLKQIIANEVCDTIIFVIGENGLN
;
A
#
# COMPACT_ATOMS: atom_id res chain seq x y z
N MET A 1 12.62 20.12 -3.15
CA MET A 1 11.70 19.37 -2.30
C MET A 1 12.13 17.91 -2.32
N LYS A 2 12.22 17.26 -1.16
CA LYS A 2 12.54 15.83 -1.07
C LYS A 2 11.39 15.04 -1.67
N LYS A 3 11.67 14.14 -2.61
CA LYS A 3 10.68 13.22 -3.17
C LYS A 3 10.38 12.13 -2.14
N GLY A 4 9.15 11.94 -1.81
CA GLY A 4 8.71 10.82 -0.98
C GLY A 4 7.94 9.80 -1.78
N PHE A 5 7.73 8.64 -1.19
CA PHE A 5 7.02 7.54 -1.83
C PHE A 5 5.83 7.10 -0.99
N SER A 6 4.77 6.69 -1.69
CA SER A 6 3.52 6.27 -1.05
C SER A 6 3.68 4.94 -0.31
N LEU A 7 2.83 4.73 0.71
CA LEU A 7 2.81 3.56 1.58
C LEU A 7 2.94 2.20 0.83
N PRO A 8 2.25 1.97 -0.32
CA PRO A 8 2.35 0.71 -1.05
C PRO A 8 3.77 0.31 -1.49
N LEU A 9 4.62 1.29 -1.81
CA LEU A 9 6.01 0.99 -2.23
C LEU A 9 6.81 0.41 -1.08
N TRP A 10 6.63 0.93 0.11
CA TRP A 10 7.32 0.47 1.33
C TRP A 10 6.85 -0.91 1.75
N VAL A 11 5.53 -1.17 1.65
CA VAL A 11 4.95 -2.51 1.83
C VAL A 11 5.55 -3.50 0.83
N THR A 12 5.62 -3.10 -0.45
CA THR A 12 6.17 -3.97 -1.51
C THR A 12 7.67 -4.25 -1.29
N GLY A 13 8.44 -3.25 -0.86
CA GLY A 13 9.86 -3.42 -0.55
C GLY A 13 10.10 -4.42 0.58
N ALA A 14 9.39 -4.26 1.70
CA ALA A 14 9.46 -5.19 2.81
C ALA A 14 9.05 -6.62 2.41
N ALA A 15 7.93 -6.76 1.68
CA ALA A 15 7.43 -8.05 1.20
C ALA A 15 8.43 -8.76 0.26
N LYS A 16 9.00 -8.01 -0.67
CA LYS A 16 10.00 -8.56 -1.61
C LYS A 16 11.24 -9.08 -0.90
N SER A 17 11.73 -8.33 0.09
CA SER A 17 12.87 -8.73 0.90
C SER A 17 12.56 -9.97 1.76
N ALA A 18 11.35 -10.06 2.36
CA ALA A 18 10.91 -11.24 3.10
C ALA A 18 10.89 -12.50 2.20
N ILE A 19 10.32 -12.40 0.99
CA ILE A 19 10.28 -13.54 0.05
C ILE A 19 11.68 -13.96 -0.36
N LYS A 20 12.57 -13.01 -0.64
CA LYS A 20 13.98 -13.30 -0.96
C LYS A 20 14.64 -14.12 0.13
N LYS A 21 14.37 -13.80 1.41
CA LYS A 21 14.87 -14.60 2.54
C LYS A 21 14.34 -16.02 2.56
N LEU A 22 13.04 -16.23 2.29
CA LEU A 22 12.45 -17.57 2.21
C LEU A 22 13.08 -18.45 1.14
N ILE A 23 13.52 -17.86 0.03
CA ILE A 23 14.17 -18.60 -1.07
C ILE A 23 15.70 -18.64 -0.95
N GLY A 24 16.25 -18.27 0.21
CA GLY A 24 17.68 -18.40 0.53
C GLY A 24 18.57 -17.28 -0.02
N LEU A 25 18.00 -16.18 -0.52
CA LEU A 25 18.82 -15.04 -0.98
C LEU A 25 19.31 -14.18 0.19
N PRO A 26 20.48 -13.53 0.05
CA PRO A 26 20.99 -12.62 1.07
C PRO A 26 20.07 -11.41 1.26
N PHE A 27 20.14 -10.81 2.46
CA PHE A 27 19.48 -9.53 2.71
C PHE A 27 20.23 -8.39 2.02
N GLU A 28 19.48 -7.52 1.39
CA GLU A 28 19.94 -6.23 0.85
C GLU A 28 19.12 -5.12 1.53
N ASP A 29 19.76 -4.01 1.88
CA ASP A 29 19.14 -2.88 2.58
C ASP A 29 18.22 -2.04 1.69
N TYR A 30 18.00 -2.47 0.44
CA TYR A 30 17.06 -1.86 -0.50
C TYR A 30 16.49 -2.87 -1.48
N GLU A 31 15.33 -2.53 -2.03
CA GLU A 31 14.70 -3.25 -3.13
C GLU A 31 14.41 -2.32 -4.31
N LEU A 32 14.58 -2.84 -5.52
CA LEU A 32 14.14 -2.16 -6.74
C LEU A 32 12.69 -2.52 -7.02
N ILE A 33 11.82 -1.53 -6.98
CA ILE A 33 10.37 -1.68 -7.18
C ILE A 33 9.99 -1.14 -8.55
N LYS A 34 9.40 -2.02 -9.37
CA LYS A 34 8.84 -1.66 -10.66
C LYS A 34 7.46 -1.05 -10.48
N ILE A 35 7.24 0.12 -11.05
CA ILE A 35 5.94 0.77 -11.02
C ILE A 35 5.06 0.24 -12.16
N PRO A 36 3.80 -0.15 -11.87
CA PRO A 36 2.86 -0.60 -12.89
C PRO A 36 2.74 0.39 -14.05
N LYS A 37 2.81 -0.12 -15.28
CA LYS A 37 2.72 0.68 -16.52
C LYS A 37 3.88 1.65 -16.76
N GLU A 38 4.89 1.67 -15.91
CA GLU A 38 6.09 2.50 -16.08
C GLU A 38 7.32 1.63 -16.36
N LYS A 39 8.34 2.25 -16.98
CA LYS A 39 9.64 1.59 -17.19
C LYS A 39 10.61 1.81 -16.03
N ASN A 40 10.30 2.75 -15.16
CA ASN A 40 11.18 3.17 -14.08
C ASN A 40 11.18 2.17 -12.93
N LEU A 41 12.36 2.01 -12.33
CA LEU A 41 12.54 1.29 -11.08
C LEU A 41 12.81 2.31 -9.97
N ILE A 42 12.12 2.14 -8.85
CA ILE A 42 12.32 2.96 -7.65
C ILE A 42 13.08 2.14 -6.61
N LYS A 43 14.13 2.73 -6.06
CA LYS A 43 14.90 2.13 -4.98
C LYS A 43 14.22 2.42 -3.64
N ILE A 44 13.72 1.38 -2.97
CA ILE A 44 13.06 1.45 -1.66
C ILE A 44 13.96 0.84 -0.60
N LYS A 45 14.23 1.59 0.47
CA LYS A 45 15.02 1.11 1.60
C LYS A 45 14.23 0.07 2.39
N VAL A 46 14.89 -1.03 2.74
CA VAL A 46 14.39 -2.05 3.66
C VAL A 46 15.28 -2.04 4.90
N HIS A 47 14.67 -1.99 6.08
CA HIS A 47 15.41 -1.91 7.32
C HIS A 47 16.04 -3.25 7.69
N SER A 48 15.26 -4.32 7.62
CA SER A 48 15.72 -5.67 7.92
C SER A 48 14.83 -6.72 7.25
N ALA A 49 15.38 -7.90 7.04
CA ALA A 49 14.61 -9.09 6.73
C ALA A 49 15.32 -10.34 7.28
N GLY A 50 14.53 -11.28 7.78
CA GLY A 50 15.06 -12.52 8.38
C GLY A 50 14.02 -13.62 8.41
N LEU A 51 14.51 -14.86 8.54
CA LEU A 51 13.67 -16.03 8.75
C LEU A 51 13.14 -16.05 10.18
N ILE A 52 11.90 -16.45 10.34
CA ILE A 52 11.20 -16.60 11.61
C ILE A 52 10.46 -17.94 11.63
N ASN A 53 9.91 -18.30 12.77
CA ASN A 53 9.07 -19.49 12.93
C ASN A 53 9.71 -20.76 12.36
N GLN A 54 10.93 -21.08 12.83
CA GLN A 54 11.72 -22.24 12.36
C GLN A 54 11.92 -22.25 10.84
N GLU A 55 12.20 -21.09 10.26
CA GLU A 55 12.45 -20.89 8.84
C GLU A 55 11.25 -21.15 7.91
N SER A 56 10.05 -21.39 8.45
CA SER A 56 8.83 -21.56 7.65
C SER A 56 8.23 -20.23 7.16
N GLN A 57 8.65 -19.12 7.77
CA GLN A 57 8.21 -17.78 7.46
C GLN A 57 9.41 -16.82 7.40
N ALA A 58 9.23 -15.69 6.74
CA ALA A 58 10.18 -14.59 6.81
C ALA A 58 9.47 -13.28 7.12
N LEU A 59 10.13 -12.47 7.94
CA LEU A 59 9.72 -11.10 8.27
C LEU A 59 10.57 -10.13 7.45
N GLY A 60 9.94 -9.15 6.83
CA GLY A 60 10.58 -7.97 6.25
C GLY A 60 10.07 -6.72 6.93
N ILE A 61 10.97 -5.78 7.24
CA ILE A 61 10.64 -4.53 7.93
C ILE A 61 11.12 -3.34 7.11
N SER A 62 10.24 -2.36 6.92
CA SER A 62 10.59 -1.06 6.35
C SER A 62 9.93 0.07 7.14
N PHE A 63 10.41 1.30 6.89
CA PHE A 63 9.84 2.53 7.45
C PHE A 63 9.48 3.47 6.32
N VAL A 64 8.29 4.05 6.37
CA VAL A 64 7.82 4.97 5.34
C VAL A 64 8.64 6.27 5.37
N ASP A 65 9.17 6.65 4.22
CA ASP A 65 9.65 8.02 3.97
C ASP A 65 8.75 8.66 2.91
N SER A 66 7.71 9.33 3.39
CA SER A 66 6.75 10.03 2.53
C SER A 66 7.32 11.32 1.94
N GLY A 67 8.52 11.73 2.37
CA GLY A 67 9.14 13.00 1.97
C GLY A 67 8.44 14.25 2.49
N LEU A 68 7.36 14.08 3.27
CA LEU A 68 6.51 15.15 3.80
C LEU A 68 6.40 15.00 5.31
N ASP A 69 6.83 16.00 6.06
CA ASP A 69 6.82 15.98 7.53
C ASP A 69 5.38 15.94 8.12
N LEU A 70 4.39 16.40 7.35
CA LEU A 70 2.98 16.42 7.78
C LEU A 70 2.18 15.18 7.37
N ASP A 71 2.78 14.23 6.66
CA ASP A 71 2.11 12.98 6.29
C ASP A 71 1.99 12.07 7.51
N LEU A 72 0.77 11.62 7.82
CA LEU A 72 0.49 10.74 8.95
C LEU A 72 1.26 9.41 8.87
N THR A 73 1.65 8.98 7.68
CA THR A 73 2.39 7.73 7.48
C THR A 73 3.90 7.92 7.56
N GLN A 74 4.40 9.17 7.70
CA GLN A 74 5.84 9.41 7.84
C GLN A 74 6.40 8.63 9.03
N ASN A 75 7.47 7.86 8.80
CA ASN A 75 8.09 6.94 9.76
C ASN A 75 7.18 5.80 10.25
N LEU A 76 6.08 5.53 9.57
CA LEU A 76 5.27 4.35 9.88
C LEU A 76 6.10 3.09 9.67
N GLU A 77 6.18 2.28 10.70
CA GLU A 77 6.80 0.96 10.64
C GLU A 77 5.88 -0.03 9.94
N ILE A 78 6.44 -0.79 9.02
CA ILE A 78 5.74 -1.80 8.22
C ILE A 78 6.41 -3.14 8.45
N TRP A 79 5.65 -4.15 8.82
CA TRP A 79 6.06 -5.53 8.82
C TRP A 79 5.31 -6.29 7.74
N THR A 80 6.03 -7.15 7.05
CA THR A 80 5.43 -8.11 6.12
C THR A 80 5.92 -9.50 6.50
N ILE A 81 4.99 -10.40 6.78
CA ILE A 81 5.28 -11.79 7.11
C ILE A 81 4.90 -12.63 5.91
N ALA A 82 5.88 -13.26 5.30
CA ALA A 82 5.72 -14.07 4.11
C ALA A 82 5.87 -15.55 4.43
N SER A 83 5.04 -16.40 3.84
CA SER A 83 5.21 -17.85 3.81
C SER A 83 4.86 -18.40 2.43
N LEU A 84 5.52 -19.49 2.06
CA LEU A 84 5.31 -20.17 0.77
C LEU A 84 4.61 -21.52 1.01
N GLU A 85 3.49 -21.72 0.34
CA GLU A 85 2.72 -22.95 0.42
C GLU A 85 2.74 -23.67 -0.94
N LYS A 86 3.01 -24.96 -0.94
CA LYS A 86 2.97 -25.76 -2.17
C LYS A 86 1.54 -25.83 -2.70
N THR A 87 1.37 -25.58 -3.99
CA THR A 87 0.08 -25.71 -4.66
C THR A 87 0.18 -26.66 -5.84
N TYR A 88 -0.79 -27.57 -5.93
CA TYR A 88 -0.95 -28.48 -7.05
C TYR A 88 -1.94 -27.95 -8.10
N LYS A 89 -2.62 -26.84 -7.78
CA LYS A 89 -3.57 -26.20 -8.70
C LYS A 89 -2.82 -25.29 -9.67
N ARG A 90 -2.86 -25.58 -10.95
CA ARG A 90 -2.49 -24.62 -11.99
C ARG A 90 -3.55 -23.52 -12.03
N SER A 91 -3.31 -22.41 -11.37
CA SER A 91 -4.14 -21.24 -11.56
C SER A 91 -3.63 -20.45 -12.77
N ASN A 92 -4.54 -20.16 -13.70
CA ASN A 92 -4.24 -19.29 -14.85
C ASN A 92 -4.26 -17.81 -14.50
N ARG A 93 -4.69 -17.45 -13.28
CA ARG A 93 -4.75 -16.06 -12.82
C ARG A 93 -3.54 -15.74 -11.96
N ARG A 94 -2.80 -14.72 -12.33
CA ARG A 94 -1.61 -14.25 -11.59
C ARG A 94 -1.93 -13.89 -10.13
N LEU A 95 -3.11 -13.33 -9.89
CA LEU A 95 -3.59 -12.93 -8.55
C LEU A 95 -3.79 -14.12 -7.60
N ASP A 96 -4.13 -15.31 -8.13
CA ASP A 96 -4.42 -16.47 -7.27
C ASP A 96 -3.17 -17.06 -6.62
N ARG A 97 -1.97 -16.58 -7.00
CA ARG A 97 -0.70 -17.01 -6.41
C ARG A 97 -0.24 -16.14 -5.23
N ILE A 98 -0.96 -15.07 -4.93
CA ILE A 98 -0.63 -14.16 -3.81
C ILE A 98 -1.91 -13.96 -2.98
N ASN A 99 -1.88 -14.45 -1.76
CA ASN A 99 -2.92 -14.24 -0.76
C ASN A 99 -2.46 -13.13 0.19
N ILE A 100 -3.10 -11.96 0.12
CA ILE A 100 -2.80 -10.82 0.98
C ILE A 100 -3.70 -10.87 2.21
N ILE A 101 -3.09 -10.93 3.39
CA ILE A 101 -3.75 -11.10 4.68
C ILE A 101 -3.60 -9.80 5.47
N PRO A 102 -4.70 -9.18 5.92
CA PRO A 102 -4.63 -8.04 6.81
C PRO A 102 -4.19 -8.52 8.21
N GLY A 103 -3.04 -8.06 8.67
CA GLY A 103 -2.57 -8.24 10.03
C GLY A 103 -2.95 -7.06 10.92
N TYR A 104 -2.37 -7.02 12.12
CA TYR A 104 -2.65 -5.96 13.10
C TYR A 104 -2.39 -4.56 12.52
N GLY A 105 -3.33 -3.64 12.74
CA GLY A 105 -3.22 -2.25 12.32
C GLY A 105 -3.45 -1.97 10.83
N VAL A 106 -3.79 -3.00 10.04
CA VAL A 106 -4.21 -2.85 8.64
C VAL A 106 -5.72 -2.73 8.56
N GLY A 107 -6.19 -1.76 7.78
CA GLY A 107 -7.61 -1.46 7.60
C GLY A 107 -8.34 -2.54 6.79
N ILE A 108 -9.51 -2.91 7.29
CA ILE A 108 -10.45 -3.81 6.64
C ILE A 108 -11.81 -3.12 6.45
N ASP A 109 -12.49 -3.50 5.40
CA ASP A 109 -13.88 -3.10 5.18
C ASP A 109 -14.79 -3.78 6.22
N GLN A 110 -15.56 -2.99 6.94
CA GLN A 110 -16.41 -3.45 8.06
C GLN A 110 -17.46 -4.47 7.63
N LYS A 111 -17.97 -4.40 6.39
CA LYS A 111 -19.04 -5.25 5.89
C LYS A 111 -18.52 -6.57 5.33
N THR A 112 -17.37 -6.51 4.63
CA THR A 112 -16.85 -7.67 3.90
C THR A 112 -15.68 -8.34 4.60
N SER A 113 -15.12 -7.71 5.64
CA SER A 113 -13.89 -8.13 6.34
C SER A 113 -12.67 -8.28 5.41
N LYS A 114 -12.73 -7.68 4.22
CA LYS A 114 -11.62 -7.70 3.26
C LYS A 114 -10.65 -6.56 3.54
N ILE A 115 -9.39 -6.81 3.24
CA ILE A 115 -8.35 -5.78 3.31
C ILE A 115 -8.70 -4.58 2.42
N CYS A 116 -8.57 -3.37 2.96
CA CYS A 116 -8.74 -2.13 2.21
C CYS A 116 -7.44 -1.79 1.49
N ILE A 117 -7.34 -2.24 0.25
CA ILE A 117 -6.19 -2.07 -0.63
C ILE A 117 -6.64 -1.58 -2.00
N SER A 118 -5.96 -0.57 -2.55
CA SER A 118 -6.27 -0.04 -3.88
C SER A 118 -5.82 -0.97 -5.01
N ASP A 119 -6.41 -0.82 -6.18
CA ASP A 119 -6.00 -1.55 -7.39
C ASP A 119 -4.53 -1.29 -7.74
N PHE A 120 -4.06 -0.05 -7.58
CA PHE A 120 -2.65 0.30 -7.78
C PHE A 120 -1.75 -0.50 -6.84
N SER A 121 -2.10 -0.57 -5.55
CA SER A 121 -1.32 -1.30 -4.54
C SER A 121 -1.30 -2.81 -4.81
N GLN A 122 -2.43 -3.38 -5.22
CA GLN A 122 -2.50 -4.80 -5.62
C GLN A 122 -1.63 -5.08 -6.84
N GLN A 123 -1.74 -4.26 -7.90
CA GLN A 123 -0.93 -4.40 -9.11
C GLN A 123 0.57 -4.26 -8.79
N LEU A 124 0.93 -3.31 -7.94
CA LEU A 124 2.31 -3.09 -7.51
C LEU A 124 2.89 -4.34 -6.82
N LEU A 125 2.16 -4.92 -5.87
CA LEU A 125 2.56 -6.16 -5.21
C LEU A 125 2.70 -7.31 -6.22
N VAL A 126 1.71 -7.54 -7.05
CA VAL A 126 1.71 -8.63 -8.03
C VAL A 126 2.88 -8.51 -9.01
N GLU A 127 3.11 -7.34 -9.59
CA GLU A 127 4.19 -7.15 -10.58
C GLU A 127 5.59 -7.34 -9.99
N ASN A 128 5.77 -7.05 -8.70
CA ASN A 128 7.06 -7.14 -8.05
C ASN A 128 7.32 -8.48 -7.34
N LEU A 129 6.26 -9.17 -6.89
CA LEU A 129 6.41 -10.37 -6.09
C LEU A 129 6.25 -11.66 -6.90
N LEU A 130 5.37 -11.66 -7.93
CA LEU A 130 5.03 -12.87 -8.65
C LEU A 130 6.23 -13.58 -9.29
N ASN A 131 7.18 -12.81 -9.81
CA ASN A 131 8.35 -13.35 -10.53
C ASN A 131 9.41 -13.96 -9.59
N ILE A 132 9.32 -13.70 -8.29
CA ILE A 132 10.25 -14.27 -7.30
C ILE A 132 9.62 -15.42 -6.50
N ILE A 133 8.31 -15.65 -6.62
CA ILE A 133 7.65 -16.82 -6.06
C ILE A 133 8.02 -18.05 -6.87
N PRO A 134 8.61 -19.11 -6.27
CA PRO A 134 8.96 -20.33 -7.00
C PRO A 134 7.75 -20.97 -7.68
N GLU A 135 8.00 -21.66 -8.80
CA GLU A 135 6.94 -22.38 -9.49
C GLU A 135 6.35 -23.47 -8.58
N GLY A 136 5.04 -23.67 -8.62
CA GLY A 136 4.35 -24.63 -7.76
C GLY A 136 4.10 -24.13 -6.32
N TYR A 137 4.35 -22.83 -6.04
CA TYR A 137 4.05 -22.22 -4.74
C TYR A 137 3.08 -21.06 -4.85
N THR A 138 2.29 -20.88 -3.79
CA THR A 138 1.53 -19.66 -3.50
C THR A 138 2.18 -18.93 -2.35
N LEU A 139 2.08 -17.61 -2.35
CA LEU A 139 2.53 -16.72 -1.30
C LEU A 139 1.36 -16.38 -0.38
N ASN A 140 1.49 -16.62 0.92
CA ASN A 140 0.70 -15.96 1.94
C ASN A 140 1.51 -14.78 2.47
N LEU A 141 0.97 -13.57 2.35
CA LEU A 141 1.59 -12.32 2.73
C LEU A 141 0.72 -11.61 3.74
N GLU A 142 1.09 -11.65 5.01
CA GLU A 142 0.47 -10.85 6.05
C GLU A 142 1.17 -9.50 6.16
N ILE A 143 0.36 -8.42 6.18
CA ILE A 143 0.84 -7.04 6.31
C ILE A 143 0.43 -6.52 7.69
N VAL A 144 1.38 -5.98 8.43
CA VAL A 144 1.17 -5.46 9.78
C VAL A 144 1.69 -4.03 9.87
N PHE A 145 0.90 -3.15 10.47
CA PHE A 145 1.30 -1.80 10.85
C PHE A 145 1.24 -1.69 12.38
N PRO A 146 2.35 -1.84 13.11
CA PRO A 146 2.34 -1.85 14.57
C PRO A 146 1.60 -0.66 15.21
N ASN A 147 1.73 0.52 14.61
CA ASN A 147 1.05 1.74 15.04
C ASN A 147 -0.20 2.08 14.22
N GLY A 148 -0.65 1.17 13.34
CA GLY A 148 -1.70 1.45 12.36
C GLY A 148 -3.05 1.77 12.97
N LYS A 149 -3.45 1.09 14.05
CA LYS A 149 -4.71 1.40 14.76
C LYS A 149 -4.72 2.80 15.35
N PHE A 150 -3.64 3.18 16.01
CA PHE A 150 -3.51 4.51 16.60
C PHE A 150 -3.54 5.62 15.53
N LEU A 151 -2.83 5.42 14.42
CA LEU A 151 -2.83 6.39 13.33
C LEU A 151 -4.18 6.46 12.62
N ALA A 152 -4.90 5.34 12.49
CA ALA A 152 -6.21 5.30 11.85
C ALA A 152 -7.25 6.17 12.57
N GLU A 153 -7.14 6.35 13.89
CA GLU A 153 -8.02 7.23 14.65
C GLU A 153 -7.92 8.72 14.22
N ARG A 154 -6.81 9.08 13.58
CA ARG A 154 -6.54 10.42 13.05
C ARG A 154 -6.91 10.57 11.57
N THR A 155 -7.56 9.58 10.99
CA THR A 155 -8.00 9.54 9.59
C THR A 155 -9.51 9.47 9.50
N SER A 156 -10.06 9.71 8.31
CA SER A 156 -11.50 9.54 8.03
C SER A 156 -11.88 8.07 7.74
N ASN A 157 -11.02 7.10 8.01
CA ASN A 157 -11.26 5.69 7.68
C ASN A 157 -12.61 5.18 8.20
N LYS A 158 -12.97 5.52 9.45
CA LYS A 158 -14.25 5.08 10.06
C LYS A 158 -15.46 5.57 9.28
N SER A 159 -15.44 6.80 8.77
CA SER A 159 -16.53 7.36 7.96
C SER A 159 -16.72 6.62 6.64
N PHE A 160 -15.68 5.98 6.15
CA PHE A 160 -15.74 5.13 4.95
C PHE A 160 -15.97 3.63 5.27
N GLY A 161 -16.30 3.30 6.52
CA GLY A 161 -16.51 1.91 6.94
C GLY A 161 -15.22 1.08 7.00
N ILE A 162 -14.07 1.74 7.13
CA ILE A 162 -12.78 1.07 7.29
C ILE A 162 -12.45 1.01 8.79
N VAL A 163 -12.25 -0.20 9.27
CA VAL A 163 -11.96 -0.49 10.68
C VAL A 163 -10.61 -1.20 10.84
N GLU A 164 -10.18 -1.42 12.08
CA GLU A 164 -8.98 -2.17 12.48
C GLU A 164 -7.63 -1.49 12.16
N GLY A 165 -7.56 -0.47 11.31
CA GLY A 165 -6.30 0.20 11.04
C GLY A 165 -6.27 1.07 9.79
N LEU A 166 -5.07 1.26 9.24
CA LEU A 166 -4.82 2.03 8.04
C LEU A 166 -5.04 1.21 6.77
N SER A 167 -5.72 1.81 5.80
CA SER A 167 -5.87 1.24 4.46
C SER A 167 -4.61 1.45 3.60
N ILE A 168 -4.41 0.56 2.62
CA ILE A 168 -3.29 0.61 1.67
C ILE A 168 -3.80 1.20 0.35
N ILE A 169 -4.20 2.47 0.38
CA ILE A 169 -4.97 3.15 -0.69
C ILE A 169 -4.15 4.13 -1.55
N GLY A 170 -2.85 3.98 -1.63
CA GLY A 170 -2.07 4.78 -2.58
C GLY A 170 -2.59 4.61 -4.02
N THR A 171 -2.66 5.70 -4.78
CA THR A 171 -3.07 5.70 -6.19
C THR A 171 -1.92 5.96 -7.15
N SER A 172 -0.75 6.32 -6.62
CA SER A 172 0.50 6.60 -7.35
C SER A 172 1.71 6.23 -6.51
N ALA A 173 2.86 6.16 -7.17
CA ALA A 173 4.12 5.82 -6.52
C ALA A 173 4.67 6.95 -5.64
N GLU A 174 4.49 8.19 -6.06
CA GLU A 174 5.05 9.37 -5.40
C GLU A 174 4.01 10.05 -4.51
N THR A 175 4.47 10.64 -3.42
CA THR A 175 3.69 11.53 -2.56
C THR A 175 3.92 12.98 -2.95
N PHE A 176 2.89 13.79 -2.88
CA PHE A 176 2.94 15.20 -3.24
C PHE A 176 2.48 16.07 -2.06
N ALA A 177 3.18 17.17 -1.81
CA ALA A 177 2.81 18.15 -0.77
C ALA A 177 1.52 18.92 -1.09
N SER A 178 1.04 18.81 -2.32
CA SER A 178 -0.20 19.41 -2.81
C SER A 178 -0.90 18.42 -3.73
N ALA A 179 -2.15 18.71 -4.06
CA ALA A 179 -2.89 17.94 -5.07
C ALA A 179 -2.04 17.78 -6.34
N SER A 180 -1.99 16.57 -6.90
CA SER A 180 -1.28 16.34 -8.15
C SER A 180 -1.86 17.24 -9.26
N PRO A 181 -1.08 17.60 -10.30
CA PRO A 181 -1.59 18.38 -11.42
C PRO A 181 -2.87 17.81 -12.04
N ASP A 182 -2.97 16.47 -12.09
CA ASP A 182 -4.16 15.78 -12.62
C ASP A 182 -5.36 15.90 -11.67
N GLN A 183 -5.18 15.79 -10.38
CA GLN A 183 -6.24 16.01 -9.37
C GLN A 183 -6.76 17.44 -9.46
N LEU A 184 -5.86 18.42 -9.54
CA LEU A 184 -6.23 19.83 -9.69
C LEU A 184 -6.98 20.08 -11.01
N LYS A 185 -6.53 19.45 -12.11
CA LYS A 185 -7.18 19.55 -13.42
C LYS A 185 -8.59 18.96 -13.38
N ASN A 186 -8.74 17.78 -12.76
CA ASN A 186 -10.05 17.12 -12.61
C ASN A 186 -11.01 17.95 -11.75
N ALA A 187 -10.54 18.46 -10.60
CA ALA A 187 -11.34 19.32 -9.74
C ALA A 187 -11.79 20.60 -10.48
N LYS A 188 -10.90 21.23 -11.25
CA LYS A 188 -11.25 22.39 -12.09
C LYS A 188 -12.27 22.04 -13.18
N ALA A 189 -12.17 20.85 -13.79
CA ALA A 189 -13.12 20.41 -14.81
C ALA A 189 -14.51 20.15 -14.21
N GLN A 190 -14.57 19.48 -13.05
CA GLN A 190 -15.82 19.27 -12.32
C GLN A 190 -16.48 20.59 -11.90
N LEU A 191 -15.69 21.53 -11.35
CA LEU A 191 -16.19 22.85 -10.98
C LEU A 191 -16.78 23.59 -12.17
N LYS A 192 -16.12 23.56 -13.33
CA LYS A 192 -16.65 24.16 -14.59
C LYS A 192 -17.96 23.52 -15.03
N GLN A 193 -18.09 22.20 -14.90
CA GLN A 193 -19.34 21.50 -15.25
C GLN A 193 -20.49 21.90 -14.31
N ILE A 194 -20.24 22.00 -13.00
CA ILE A 194 -21.25 22.44 -12.04
C ILE A 194 -21.73 23.85 -12.38
N ILE A 195 -20.80 24.80 -12.58
CA ILE A 195 -21.13 26.20 -12.94
C ILE A 195 -21.90 26.29 -14.25
N ALA A 196 -21.60 25.41 -15.21
CA ALA A 196 -22.26 25.44 -16.52
C ALA A 196 -23.66 24.81 -16.54
N ASN A 197 -23.91 23.83 -15.67
CA ASN A 197 -25.12 22.99 -15.69
C ASN A 197 -26.12 23.35 -14.59
N GLU A 198 -25.70 24.06 -13.55
CA GLU A 198 -26.54 24.42 -12.40
C GLU A 198 -26.54 25.93 -12.17
N VAL A 199 -27.73 26.47 -11.90
CA VAL A 199 -27.87 27.86 -11.45
C VAL A 199 -27.50 27.88 -9.98
N CYS A 200 -26.20 28.02 -9.70
CA CYS A 200 -25.67 28.11 -8.34
C CYS A 200 -25.28 29.54 -8.02
N ASP A 201 -25.89 30.13 -7.01
CA ASP A 201 -25.51 31.46 -6.51
C ASP A 201 -24.28 31.40 -5.56
N THR A 202 -24.01 30.23 -4.99
CA THR A 202 -22.95 30.06 -3.99
C THR A 202 -22.31 28.68 -4.11
N ILE A 203 -20.97 28.64 -4.05
CA ILE A 203 -20.19 27.40 -3.97
C ILE A 203 -19.39 27.43 -2.65
N ILE A 204 -19.58 26.40 -1.83
CA ILE A 204 -18.87 26.25 -0.57
C ILE A 204 -17.79 25.18 -0.70
N PHE A 205 -16.54 25.54 -0.46
CA PHE A 205 -15.42 24.62 -0.39
C PHE A 205 -15.23 24.17 1.05
N VAL A 206 -15.21 22.86 1.26
CA VAL A 206 -14.98 22.26 2.57
C VAL A 206 -13.75 21.36 2.53
N ILE A 207 -13.05 21.23 3.66
CA ILE A 207 -11.88 20.35 3.79
C ILE A 207 -12.30 19.15 4.62
N GLY A 208 -12.42 17.98 3.95
CA GLY A 208 -12.85 16.73 4.57
C GLY A 208 -14.31 16.75 5.05
N GLU A 209 -14.75 15.67 5.64
CA GLU A 209 -16.13 15.51 6.13
C GLU A 209 -16.48 16.47 7.28
N ASN A 210 -15.50 16.82 8.11
CA ASN A 210 -15.71 17.75 9.23
C ASN A 210 -16.06 19.16 8.77
N GLY A 211 -15.86 19.49 7.51
CA GLY A 211 -16.27 20.79 6.95
C GLY A 211 -17.72 20.86 6.51
N LEU A 212 -18.47 19.73 6.54
CA LEU A 212 -19.88 19.65 6.17
C LEU A 212 -20.83 19.82 7.39
N ASN A 213 -20.30 19.82 8.62
CA ASN A 213 -21.06 19.97 9.88
C ASN A 213 -20.99 21.37 10.45
#